data_cf510ae741578b753d84f5204d685c66
#
_entry.id   cf510ae741578b753d84f5204d685c66
#
_cell.length_a   1.000
_cell.length_b   1.000
_cell.length_c   1.000
_cell.angle_alpha   90.00
_cell.angle_beta   90.00
_cell.angle_gamma   90.00
#
_symmetry.space_group_name_H-M   'P 1'
#
loop_
_entity.id
_entity.type
_entity.pdbx_description
1 polymer ?
#
loop_
_entity_poly.entity_id
_entity_poly.type
_entity_poly.pdbx_seq_one_letter_code
_entity_poly.pdbx_strand_id
1 'polypeptide(L)'
;EETHVDSWVYNDDDTPDIDEHLRKLPLQIRVYEITGPLFFGAADAIEHIVVKDFTRCLVLRMRGVPALDSTAMNALQNLVKTCENKGITLVFSHVNEQPMHVMEKAGFVELVGKENFQSNISAALKRAEEVI
;
A
#
# COMPACT_ATOMS: atom_id res chain seq x y z
N GLU A 1 -5.04 11.97 -15.59
CA GLU A 1 -4.48 12.25 -14.27
C GLU A 1 -3.22 11.45 -14.05
N GLU A 2 -2.24 12.08 -13.46
CA GLU A 2 -1.00 11.41 -13.13
C GLU A 2 -1.14 10.63 -11.82
N THR A 3 -0.47 9.48 -11.76
CA THR A 3 -0.38 8.71 -10.55
C THR A 3 0.80 9.21 -9.73
N HIS A 4 0.56 9.46 -8.46
CA HIS A 4 1.60 9.89 -7.53
C HIS A 4 1.79 8.84 -6.45
N VAL A 5 3.05 8.63 -6.07
CA VAL A 5 3.40 7.76 -4.95
C VAL A 5 4.27 8.59 -4.00
N ASP A 6 3.74 8.86 -2.83
CA ASP A 6 4.43 9.63 -1.81
C ASP A 6 4.72 8.77 -0.59
N SER A 7 5.94 8.82 -0.12
CA SER A 7 6.29 8.15 1.12
C SER A 7 5.81 9.02 2.27
N TRP A 8 4.67 8.68 2.86
CA TRP A 8 4.25 9.39 4.04
C TRP A 8 3.67 10.77 3.78
N VAL A 9 2.41 10.90 3.91
CA VAL A 9 1.74 12.18 3.74
C VAL A 9 0.85 12.52 4.90
N TYR A 10 0.83 13.80 5.24
CA TYR A 10 -0.20 14.38 6.04
C TYR A 10 -1.43 14.52 5.18
N ASN A 11 -2.55 14.17 5.73
CA ASN A 11 -3.80 14.32 5.03
C ASN A 11 -4.80 15.02 5.95
N ASP A 12 -5.25 16.17 5.51
CA ASP A 12 -6.20 16.98 6.28
C ASP A 12 -7.55 16.30 6.47
N ASP A 13 -7.84 15.30 5.65
CA ASP A 13 -9.08 14.54 5.76
C ASP A 13 -9.04 13.54 6.92
N ASP A 14 -7.86 13.28 7.47
CA ASP A 14 -7.69 12.39 8.61
C ASP A 14 -7.83 13.17 9.92
N THR A 15 -8.07 12.44 10.99
CA THR A 15 -8.12 13.05 12.31
C THR A 15 -6.71 13.47 12.76
N PRO A 16 -6.61 14.45 13.67
CA PRO A 16 -5.29 14.82 14.22
C PRO A 16 -4.56 13.65 14.86
N ASP A 17 -5.29 12.70 15.42
CA ASP A 17 -4.70 11.50 16.04
C ASP A 17 -3.97 10.64 15.00
N ILE A 18 -4.53 10.54 13.80
CA ILE A 18 -3.90 9.78 12.72
C ILE A 18 -2.60 10.45 12.25
N ASP A 19 -2.63 11.79 12.09
CA ASP A 19 -1.42 12.53 11.72
C ASP A 19 -0.32 12.33 12.75
N GLU A 20 -0.66 12.39 14.03
CA GLU A 20 0.28 12.17 15.10
C GLU A 20 0.82 10.73 15.08
N HIS A 21 -0.05 9.76 14.83
CA HIS A 21 0.36 8.36 14.72
C HIS A 21 1.35 8.17 13.57
N LEU A 22 1.07 8.78 12.41
CA LEU A 22 1.97 8.71 11.25
C LEU A 22 3.34 9.30 11.54
N ARG A 23 3.40 10.37 12.34
CA ARG A 23 4.68 10.99 12.72
C ARG A 23 5.50 10.12 13.66
N LYS A 24 4.85 9.27 14.45
CA LYS A 24 5.49 8.49 15.51
C LYS A 24 5.70 7.03 15.13
N LEU A 25 5.53 6.69 13.84
CA LEU A 25 5.70 5.31 13.40
C LEU A 25 7.12 4.82 13.62
N PRO A 26 7.27 3.54 14.01
CA PRO A 26 8.58 2.92 14.04
C PRO A 26 9.26 2.99 12.67
N LEU A 27 10.57 3.02 12.65
CA LEU A 27 11.34 3.07 11.41
C LEU A 27 11.11 1.83 10.54
N GLN A 28 10.69 0.73 11.14
CA GLN A 28 10.41 -0.53 10.41
C GLN A 28 9.14 -0.45 9.55
N ILE A 29 8.29 0.55 9.77
CA ILE A 29 7.06 0.73 9.00
C ILE A 29 7.22 1.89 8.04
N ARG A 30 6.98 1.64 6.75
CA ARG A 30 6.96 2.68 5.72
C ARG A 30 5.54 2.78 5.18
N VAL A 31 5.06 4.01 5.02
CA VAL A 31 3.74 4.28 4.46
C VAL A 31 3.88 5.04 3.17
N TYR A 32 3.30 4.52 2.10
CA TYR A 32 3.22 5.21 0.81
C TYR A 32 1.76 5.44 0.47
N GLU A 33 1.45 6.65 0.03
CA GLU A 33 0.13 6.94 -0.53
C GLU A 33 0.24 6.96 -2.05
N ILE A 34 -0.63 6.19 -2.70
CA ILE A 34 -0.74 6.16 -4.15
C ILE A 34 -2.04 6.88 -4.51
N THR A 35 -1.96 7.86 -5.39
CA THR A 35 -3.13 8.61 -5.85
C THR A 35 -3.18 8.60 -7.37
N GLY A 36 -4.40 8.55 -7.91
CA GLY A 36 -4.62 8.49 -9.33
C GLY A 36 -4.84 7.06 -9.82
N PRO A 37 -5.35 6.91 -11.06
CA PRO A 37 -5.60 5.58 -11.61
C PRO A 37 -4.29 4.83 -11.88
N LEU A 38 -4.27 3.54 -11.57
CA LEU A 38 -3.11 2.67 -11.81
C LEU A 38 -3.32 1.93 -13.13
N PHE A 39 -2.86 2.54 -14.22
CA PHE A 39 -2.93 1.98 -15.55
C PHE A 39 -1.51 1.78 -16.10
N PHE A 40 -1.44 1.37 -17.34
CA PHE A 40 -0.21 0.99 -18.01
C PHE A 40 1.01 1.90 -17.69
N GLY A 41 0.90 3.19 -17.84
CA GLY A 41 2.01 4.11 -17.59
C GLY A 41 2.36 4.30 -16.11
N ALA A 42 1.51 3.85 -15.21
CA ALA A 42 1.70 4.03 -13.77
C ALA A 42 2.47 2.89 -13.10
N ALA A 43 2.71 1.79 -13.82
CA ALA A 43 3.43 0.64 -13.26
C ALA A 43 4.83 1.03 -12.76
N ASP A 44 5.49 1.96 -13.45
CA ASP A 44 6.81 2.45 -13.04
C ASP A 44 6.80 3.07 -11.65
N ALA A 45 5.71 3.78 -11.29
CA ALA A 45 5.61 4.40 -9.97
C ALA A 45 5.66 3.36 -8.85
N ILE A 46 5.02 2.22 -9.07
CA ILE A 46 5.04 1.12 -8.10
C ILE A 46 6.43 0.50 -8.01
N GLU A 47 7.09 0.32 -9.15
CA GLU A 47 8.43 -0.28 -9.20
C GLU A 47 9.50 0.61 -8.56
N HIS A 48 9.23 1.91 -8.45
CA HIS A 48 10.16 2.86 -7.84
C HIS A 48 9.93 3.07 -6.34
N ILE A 49 9.03 2.31 -5.74
CA ILE A 49 8.84 2.35 -4.29
C ILE A 49 10.12 1.87 -3.62
N VAL A 50 10.71 2.73 -2.79
CA VAL A 50 11.99 2.46 -2.14
C VAL A 50 11.76 1.94 -0.72
N VAL A 51 12.39 0.83 -0.39
CA VAL A 51 12.39 0.30 0.96
C VAL A 51 13.81 0.32 1.52
N LYS A 52 13.92 0.51 2.83
CA LYS A 52 15.21 0.54 3.52
C LYS A 52 15.52 -0.85 4.10
N ASP A 53 16.77 -1.07 4.44
CA ASP A 53 17.19 -2.35 5.01
C ASP A 53 16.47 -2.70 6.31
N PHE A 54 16.05 -1.68 7.07
CA PHE A 54 15.34 -1.88 8.33
C PHE A 54 13.82 -2.00 8.17
N THR A 55 13.30 -1.85 6.95
CA THR A 55 11.87 -1.95 6.70
C THR A 55 11.38 -3.38 6.94
N ARG A 56 10.31 -3.52 7.71
CA ARG A 56 9.65 -4.80 7.98
C ARG A 56 8.21 -4.82 7.53
N CYS A 57 7.61 -3.66 7.37
CA CYS A 57 6.24 -3.54 6.86
C CYS A 57 6.12 -2.35 5.94
N LEU A 58 5.46 -2.56 4.82
CA LEU A 58 5.17 -1.52 3.84
C LEU A 58 3.66 -1.39 3.75
N VAL A 59 3.14 -0.21 4.11
CA VAL A 59 1.71 0.08 4.02
C VAL A 59 1.45 0.91 2.78
N LEU A 60 0.58 0.41 1.91
CA LEU A 60 0.16 1.14 0.72
C LEU A 60 -1.23 1.70 0.94
N ARG A 61 -1.34 3.00 1.00
CA ARG A 61 -2.59 3.71 1.20
C ARG A 61 -3.22 3.95 -0.16
N MET A 62 -4.32 3.26 -0.43
CA MET A 62 -4.91 3.17 -1.77
C MET A 62 -6.20 3.95 -1.95
N ARG A 63 -6.61 4.74 -0.98
CA ARG A 63 -7.90 5.47 -1.03
C ARG A 63 -8.05 6.38 -2.25
N GLY A 64 -6.94 6.89 -2.77
CA GLY A 64 -6.91 7.77 -3.94
C GLY A 64 -6.77 7.04 -5.27
N VAL A 65 -6.89 5.71 -5.29
CA VAL A 65 -6.77 4.91 -6.50
C VAL A 65 -8.17 4.42 -6.91
N PRO A 66 -8.80 5.05 -7.93
CA PRO A 66 -10.16 4.67 -8.33
C PRO A 66 -10.21 3.39 -9.16
N ALA A 67 -9.14 3.07 -9.86
CA ALA A 67 -9.11 1.94 -10.78
C ALA A 67 -7.67 1.48 -11.04
N LEU A 68 -7.51 0.20 -11.36
CA LEU A 68 -6.23 -0.32 -11.85
C LEU A 68 -6.47 -1.37 -12.93
N ASP A 69 -5.49 -1.55 -13.80
CA ASP A 69 -5.56 -2.54 -14.89
C ASP A 69 -4.61 -3.72 -14.62
N SER A 70 -4.58 -4.66 -15.56
CA SER A 70 -3.77 -5.87 -15.42
C SER A 70 -2.26 -5.58 -15.38
N THR A 71 -1.82 -4.53 -16.06
CA THR A 71 -0.41 -4.14 -16.06
C THR A 71 0.00 -3.66 -14.65
N ALA A 72 -0.85 -2.83 -14.04
CA ALA A 72 -0.62 -2.38 -12.67
C ALA A 72 -0.69 -3.56 -11.69
N MET A 73 -1.60 -4.49 -11.94
CA MET A 73 -1.72 -5.69 -11.10
C MET A 73 -0.42 -6.51 -11.14
N ASN A 74 0.18 -6.65 -12.31
CA ASN A 74 1.46 -7.34 -12.44
C ASN A 74 2.57 -6.62 -11.67
N ALA A 75 2.58 -5.29 -11.71
CA ALA A 75 3.56 -4.51 -10.95
C ALA A 75 3.41 -4.72 -9.45
N LEU A 76 2.17 -4.78 -8.95
CA LEU A 76 1.90 -5.07 -7.54
C LEU A 76 2.35 -6.48 -7.17
N GLN A 77 2.13 -7.46 -8.04
CA GLN A 77 2.60 -8.83 -7.81
C GLN A 77 4.12 -8.90 -7.73
N ASN A 78 4.82 -8.14 -8.57
CA ASN A 78 6.27 -8.06 -8.52
C ASN A 78 6.74 -7.40 -7.21
N LEU A 79 6.02 -6.39 -6.75
CA LEU A 79 6.32 -5.76 -5.48
C LEU A 79 6.17 -6.74 -4.31
N VAL A 80 5.15 -7.58 -4.34
CA VAL A 80 4.96 -8.62 -3.32
C VAL A 80 6.15 -9.57 -3.30
N LYS A 81 6.63 -10.01 -4.46
CA LYS A 81 7.79 -10.89 -4.54
C LYS A 81 9.04 -10.23 -3.97
N THR A 82 9.25 -8.96 -4.30
CA THR A 82 10.38 -8.20 -3.76
C THR A 82 10.28 -8.11 -2.24
N CYS A 83 9.09 -7.82 -1.72
CA CYS A 83 8.88 -7.72 -0.28
C CYS A 83 9.10 -9.07 0.41
N GLU A 84 8.59 -10.16 -0.15
CA GLU A 84 8.81 -11.48 0.40
C GLU A 84 10.30 -11.83 0.49
N ASN A 85 11.05 -11.52 -0.55
CA ASN A 85 12.48 -11.79 -0.58
C ASN A 85 13.24 -10.98 0.46
N LYS A 86 12.71 -9.83 0.87
CA LYS A 86 13.34 -8.96 1.86
C LYS A 86 12.77 -9.12 3.27
N GLY A 87 11.80 -10.02 3.44
CA GLY A 87 11.15 -10.21 4.74
C GLY A 87 10.22 -9.09 5.13
N ILE A 88 9.61 -8.41 4.15
CA ILE A 88 8.72 -7.28 4.38
C ILE A 88 7.28 -7.73 4.20
N THR A 89 6.41 -7.38 5.15
CA THR A 89 4.97 -7.61 5.03
C THR A 89 4.33 -6.43 4.33
N LEU A 90 3.51 -6.71 3.32
CA LEU A 90 2.81 -5.68 2.56
C LEU A 90 1.38 -5.59 3.07
N VAL A 91 0.96 -4.38 3.47
CA VAL A 91 -0.38 -4.11 3.99
C VAL A 91 -1.05 -3.05 3.12
N PHE A 92 -2.32 -3.25 2.79
CA PHE A 92 -3.08 -2.31 1.97
C PHE A 92 -4.16 -1.63 2.83
N SER A 93 -4.33 -0.33 2.61
CA SER A 93 -5.31 0.48 3.32
C SER A 93 -6.31 1.07 2.34
N HIS A 94 -7.59 0.87 2.61
CA HIS A 94 -8.70 1.49 1.87
C HIS A 94 -8.62 1.23 0.36
N VAL A 95 -8.66 -0.04 -0.02
CA VAL A 95 -8.71 -0.42 -1.44
C VAL A 95 -10.14 -0.24 -1.93
N ASN A 96 -10.32 0.57 -2.96
CA ASN A 96 -11.63 0.87 -3.52
C ASN A 96 -12.21 -0.35 -4.26
N GLU A 97 -13.47 -0.26 -4.63
CA GLU A 97 -14.23 -1.40 -5.17
C GLU A 97 -13.61 -2.00 -6.43
N GLN A 98 -13.31 -1.16 -7.43
CA GLN A 98 -12.76 -1.68 -8.69
C GLN A 98 -11.38 -2.29 -8.50
N PRO A 99 -10.42 -1.62 -7.84
CA PRO A 99 -9.13 -2.25 -7.54
C PRO A 99 -9.26 -3.55 -6.77
N MET A 100 -10.15 -3.59 -5.78
CA MET A 100 -10.36 -4.80 -4.98
C MET A 100 -10.87 -5.95 -5.86
N HIS A 101 -11.79 -5.65 -6.78
CA HIS A 101 -12.34 -6.65 -7.69
C HIS A 101 -11.24 -7.25 -8.59
N VAL A 102 -10.35 -6.41 -9.12
CA VAL A 102 -9.23 -6.88 -9.93
C VAL A 102 -8.28 -7.73 -9.10
N MET A 103 -7.98 -7.29 -7.88
CA MET A 103 -7.11 -8.04 -6.97
C MET A 103 -7.68 -9.40 -6.61
N GLU A 104 -8.98 -9.47 -6.36
CA GLU A 104 -9.65 -10.74 -6.04
C GLU A 104 -9.60 -11.70 -7.23
N LYS A 105 -9.89 -11.20 -8.41
CA LYS A 105 -9.86 -12.00 -9.64
C LYS A 105 -8.47 -12.54 -9.95
N ALA A 106 -7.44 -11.78 -9.63
CA ALA A 106 -6.06 -12.18 -9.87
C ALA A 106 -5.50 -13.12 -8.79
N GLY A 107 -6.28 -13.41 -7.74
CA GLY A 107 -5.80 -14.20 -6.60
C GLY A 107 -4.83 -13.43 -5.71
N PHE A 108 -4.76 -12.13 -5.87
CA PHE A 108 -3.80 -11.29 -5.16
C PHE A 108 -4.13 -11.15 -3.68
N VAL A 109 -5.43 -11.08 -3.34
CA VAL A 109 -5.86 -10.98 -1.95
C VAL A 109 -5.41 -12.21 -1.16
N GLU A 110 -5.48 -13.37 -1.77
CA GLU A 110 -5.04 -14.63 -1.14
C GLU A 110 -3.51 -14.69 -1.06
N LEU A 111 -2.82 -14.19 -2.08
CA LEU A 111 -1.37 -14.16 -2.10
C LEU A 111 -0.80 -13.29 -0.98
N VAL A 112 -1.38 -12.12 -0.76
CA VAL A 112 -0.93 -11.18 0.29
C VAL A 112 -1.46 -11.57 1.65
N GLY A 113 -2.69 -12.07 1.71
CA GLY A 113 -3.39 -12.41 2.94
C GLY A 113 -4.51 -11.41 3.23
N LYS A 114 -5.70 -11.91 3.51
CA LYS A 114 -6.87 -11.06 3.77
C LYS A 114 -6.68 -10.14 4.95
N GLU A 115 -5.96 -10.58 5.96
CA GLU A 115 -5.65 -9.80 7.16
C GLU A 115 -4.80 -8.57 6.86
N ASN A 116 -4.16 -8.53 5.71
CA ASN A 116 -3.32 -7.43 5.27
C ASN A 116 -4.07 -6.40 4.41
N PHE A 117 -5.39 -6.58 4.27
CA PHE A 117 -6.26 -5.61 3.58
C PHE A 117 -7.18 -4.99 4.61
N GLN A 118 -6.91 -3.73 4.96
CA GLN A 118 -7.65 -3.03 6.01
C GLN A 118 -8.48 -1.89 5.42
N SER A 119 -9.59 -1.58 6.08
CA SER A 119 -10.55 -0.61 5.55
C SER A 119 -10.12 0.85 5.69
N ASN A 120 -9.15 1.14 6.54
CA ASN A 120 -8.67 2.50 6.77
C ASN A 120 -7.23 2.48 7.25
N ILE A 121 -6.61 3.66 7.30
CA ILE A 121 -5.20 3.78 7.66
C ILE A 121 -4.96 3.39 9.12
N SER A 122 -5.88 3.71 10.03
CA SER A 122 -5.75 3.33 11.44
C SER A 122 -5.62 1.83 11.62
N ALA A 123 -6.51 1.08 10.97
CA ALA A 123 -6.51 -0.38 11.04
C ALA A 123 -5.26 -0.96 10.36
N ALA A 124 -4.83 -0.35 9.25
CA ALA A 124 -3.63 -0.78 8.54
C ALA A 124 -2.38 -0.59 9.39
N LEU A 125 -2.27 0.54 10.10
CA LEU A 125 -1.13 0.81 10.97
C LEU A 125 -1.12 -0.15 12.17
N LYS A 126 -2.30 -0.48 12.70
CA LYS A 126 -2.41 -1.46 13.78
C LYS A 126 -1.91 -2.82 13.30
N ARG A 127 -2.32 -3.24 12.10
CA ARG A 127 -1.83 -4.49 11.51
C ARG A 127 -0.32 -4.44 11.30
N ALA A 128 0.21 -3.31 10.82
CA ALA A 128 1.65 -3.15 10.61
C ALA A 128 2.42 -3.34 11.92
N GLU A 129 1.91 -2.80 13.02
CA GLU A 129 2.55 -2.96 14.33
C GLU A 129 2.54 -4.41 14.79
N GLU A 130 1.54 -5.19 14.38
CA GLU A 130 1.45 -6.62 14.73
C GLU A 130 2.50 -7.47 14.00
N VAL A 131 2.92 -7.05 12.81
CA VAL A 131 3.82 -7.86 11.96
C VAL A 131 5.28 -7.47 12.06
N ILE A 132 5.59 -6.37 12.71
CA ILE A 132 6.99 -5.99 12.93
C ILE A 132 7.51 -6.59 14.23
#